data_6afcbc83b5dd84857bd7631513f00581
#
_entry.id   6afcbc83b5dd84857bd7631513f00581
#
_cell.length_a   1.000
_cell.length_b   1.000
_cell.length_c   1.000
_cell.angle_alpha   90.00
_cell.angle_beta   90.00
_cell.angle_gamma   90.00
#
_symmetry.space_group_name_H-M   'P 1'
#
loop_
_entity.id
_entity.type
_entity.pdbx_description
1 polymer ?
#
loop_
_entity_poly.entity_id
_entity_poly.type
_entity_poly.pdbx_seq_one_letter_code
_entity_poly.pdbx_strand_id
1 'polypeptide(L)'
;MPWLPDSDLGRWEAALSASQRPLLIRVCREGEAIAIAAGLLLGGAQPLVMLQCTGLFEAGDALRNVVHDLQLPLRLFVGVRSWKASRSGPVTDTCPRFLQPYVDAWQLRSRWLTSSADDFATALREPGPLVLLWPE
;
A
#
# COMPACT_ATOMS: atom_id res chain seq x y z
N MET A 1 -4.27 6.91 -8.74
CA MET A 1 -4.08 5.95 -7.62
C MET A 1 -4.31 4.55 -8.15
N PRO A 2 -3.27 3.78 -8.47
CA PRO A 2 -3.41 2.35 -8.76
C PRO A 2 -4.00 1.60 -7.57
N TRP A 3 -4.97 0.73 -7.84
CA TRP A 3 -5.86 0.20 -6.83
C TRP A 3 -6.32 -1.22 -7.19
N LEU A 4 -6.12 -2.15 -6.26
CA LEU A 4 -6.74 -3.47 -6.31
C LEU A 4 -7.74 -3.57 -5.16
N PRO A 5 -9.06 -3.58 -5.44
CA PRO A 5 -10.07 -3.66 -4.41
C PRO A 5 -10.05 -5.03 -3.73
N ASP A 6 -10.11 -5.05 -2.42
CA ASP A 6 -10.25 -6.23 -1.58
C ASP A 6 -11.51 -6.14 -0.69
N SER A 7 -11.67 -7.06 0.23
CA SER A 7 -12.86 -7.14 1.09
C SER A 7 -13.01 -5.95 2.05
N ASP A 8 -11.92 -5.36 2.50
CA ASP A 8 -11.92 -4.28 3.49
C ASP A 8 -11.73 -2.91 2.83
N LEU A 9 -10.69 -2.73 2.01
CA LEU A 9 -10.47 -1.49 1.28
C LEU A 9 -11.58 -1.23 0.24
N GLY A 10 -12.21 -2.28 -0.30
CA GLY A 10 -13.33 -2.18 -1.25
C GLY A 10 -14.50 -1.35 -0.73
N ARG A 11 -14.67 -1.26 0.58
CA ARG A 11 -15.70 -0.39 1.21
C ARG A 11 -15.49 1.09 0.91
N TRP A 12 -14.29 1.50 0.57
CA TRP A 12 -13.96 2.90 0.23
C TRP A 12 -14.19 3.22 -1.25
N GLU A 13 -14.43 2.19 -2.08
CA GLU A 13 -14.50 2.35 -3.53
C GLU A 13 -15.57 3.35 -3.97
N ALA A 14 -16.75 3.29 -3.36
CA ALA A 14 -17.85 4.21 -3.70
C ALA A 14 -17.46 5.68 -3.40
N ALA A 15 -16.88 5.92 -2.22
CA ALA A 15 -16.44 7.26 -1.83
C ALA A 15 -15.27 7.76 -2.69
N LEU A 16 -14.30 6.90 -2.97
CA LEU A 16 -13.16 7.22 -3.82
C LEU A 16 -13.57 7.48 -5.27
N SER A 17 -14.54 6.71 -5.79
CA SER A 17 -15.06 6.89 -7.15
C SER A 17 -15.93 8.14 -7.29
N ALA A 18 -16.66 8.51 -6.23
CA ALA A 18 -17.45 9.74 -6.20
C ALA A 18 -16.55 10.98 -6.07
N SER A 19 -15.39 10.84 -5.49
CA SER A 19 -14.37 11.88 -5.43
C SER A 19 -13.74 12.02 -6.83
N GLN A 20 -13.74 13.22 -7.40
CA GLN A 20 -13.07 13.47 -8.68
C GLN A 20 -11.55 13.36 -8.58
N ARG A 21 -11.01 13.27 -7.39
CA ARG A 21 -9.58 13.11 -7.09
C ARG A 21 -9.41 12.28 -5.81
N PRO A 22 -8.48 11.34 -5.79
CA PRO A 22 -7.54 10.93 -6.84
C PRO A 22 -8.20 10.11 -7.95
N LEU A 23 -7.65 10.15 -9.16
CA LEU A 23 -8.07 9.25 -10.25
C LEU A 23 -7.76 7.80 -9.85
N LEU A 24 -8.79 6.96 -9.82
CA LEU A 24 -8.64 5.52 -9.57
C LEU A 24 -8.26 4.79 -10.86
N ILE A 25 -7.23 3.95 -10.78
CA ILE A 25 -6.82 3.06 -11.85
C ILE A 25 -6.94 1.64 -11.31
N ARG A 26 -8.02 0.95 -11.66
CA ARG A 26 -8.23 -0.44 -11.27
C ARG A 26 -7.30 -1.35 -12.03
N VAL A 27 -6.72 -2.30 -11.32
CA VAL A 27 -5.80 -3.29 -11.86
C VAL A 27 -6.24 -4.70 -11.47
N CYS A 28 -5.70 -5.71 -12.13
CA CYS A 28 -5.99 -7.10 -11.85
C CYS A 28 -4.90 -7.80 -11.04
N ARG A 29 -3.73 -7.18 -10.92
CA ARG A 29 -2.58 -7.71 -10.16
C ARG A 29 -1.82 -6.60 -9.47
N GLU A 30 -1.26 -6.91 -8.31
CA GLU A 30 -0.54 -5.94 -7.49
C GLU A 30 0.79 -5.51 -8.14
N GLY A 31 1.50 -6.42 -8.75
CA GLY A 31 2.69 -6.09 -9.55
C GLY A 31 2.39 -5.10 -10.68
N GLU A 32 1.21 -5.20 -11.31
CA GLU A 32 0.74 -4.23 -12.31
C GLU A 32 0.53 -2.84 -11.68
N ALA A 33 -0.05 -2.77 -10.48
CA ALA A 33 -0.24 -1.50 -9.77
C ALA A 33 1.11 -0.79 -9.51
N ILE A 34 2.13 -1.56 -9.14
CA ILE A 34 3.49 -1.05 -8.90
C ILE A 34 4.11 -0.53 -10.22
N ALA A 35 3.98 -1.28 -11.31
CA ALA A 35 4.52 -0.89 -12.61
C ALA A 35 3.85 0.38 -13.16
N ILE A 36 2.52 0.49 -13.03
CA ILE A 36 1.78 1.71 -13.40
C ILE A 36 2.24 2.89 -12.55
N ALA A 37 2.41 2.70 -11.24
CA ALA A 37 2.90 3.76 -10.36
C ALA A 37 4.31 4.21 -10.74
N ALA A 38 5.20 3.29 -11.14
CA ALA A 38 6.53 3.64 -11.65
C ALA A 38 6.45 4.54 -12.89
N GLY A 39 5.61 4.17 -13.87
CA GLY A 39 5.39 5.00 -15.05
C GLY A 39 4.83 6.39 -14.73
N LEU A 40 3.89 6.47 -13.77
CA LEU A 40 3.35 7.74 -13.31
C LEU A 40 4.40 8.62 -12.61
N LEU A 41 5.27 8.02 -11.78
CA LEU A 41 6.39 8.72 -11.14
C LEU A 41 7.37 9.28 -12.17
N LEU A 42 7.74 8.48 -13.16
CA LEU A 42 8.61 8.92 -14.26
C LEU A 42 7.97 10.03 -15.10
N GLY A 43 6.64 10.04 -15.21
CA GLY A 43 5.87 11.11 -15.84
C GLY A 43 5.63 12.33 -14.94
N GLY A 44 6.23 12.40 -13.75
CA GLY A 44 6.13 13.54 -12.83
C GLY A 44 4.86 13.56 -11.95
N ALA A 45 4.03 12.52 -12.00
CA ALA A 45 2.87 12.41 -11.13
C ALA A 45 3.26 11.88 -9.74
N GLN A 46 2.34 12.02 -8.77
CA GLN A 46 2.52 11.54 -7.39
C GLN A 46 1.49 10.43 -7.09
N PRO A 47 1.72 9.20 -7.54
CA PRO A 47 0.81 8.10 -7.28
C PRO A 47 0.87 7.64 -5.82
N LEU A 48 -0.27 7.16 -5.32
CA LEU A 48 -0.38 6.32 -4.14
C LEU A 48 -0.92 4.97 -4.62
N VAL A 49 -0.19 3.89 -4.37
CA VAL A 49 -0.66 2.53 -4.65
C VAL A 49 -1.43 2.02 -3.44
N MET A 50 -2.64 1.50 -3.65
CA MET A 50 -3.43 0.90 -2.57
C MET A 50 -3.61 -0.58 -2.81
N LEU A 51 -3.25 -1.39 -1.82
CA LEU A 51 -3.36 -2.84 -1.86
C LEU A 51 -3.42 -3.44 -0.46
N GLN A 52 -3.76 -4.71 -0.37
CA GLN A 52 -3.75 -5.48 0.87
C GLN A 52 -2.36 -6.06 1.13
N CYS A 53 -2.10 -6.48 2.38
CA CYS A 53 -0.81 -7.07 2.76
C CYS A 53 -0.43 -8.32 1.96
N THR A 54 -1.40 -9.15 1.56
CA THR A 54 -1.14 -10.29 0.67
C THR A 54 -0.67 -9.85 -0.72
N GLY A 55 -1.22 -8.75 -1.21
CA GLY A 55 -0.80 -8.15 -2.47
C GLY A 55 0.59 -7.51 -2.40
N LEU A 56 0.97 -6.98 -1.23
CA LEU A 56 2.35 -6.55 -1.00
C LEU A 56 3.34 -7.72 -1.18
N PHE A 57 2.98 -8.91 -0.69
CA PHE A 57 3.81 -10.11 -0.86
C PHE A 57 3.87 -10.56 -2.33
N GLU A 58 2.73 -10.53 -3.04
CA GLU A 58 2.67 -10.87 -4.47
C GLU A 58 3.54 -9.93 -5.33
N ALA A 59 3.52 -8.64 -5.02
CA ALA A 59 4.23 -7.61 -5.79
C ALA A 59 5.75 -7.57 -5.57
N GLY A 60 6.34 -8.52 -4.81
CA GLY A 60 7.73 -8.46 -4.33
C GLY A 60 8.75 -8.09 -5.39
N ASP A 61 8.78 -8.78 -6.54
CA ASP A 61 9.77 -8.47 -7.58
C ASP A 61 9.54 -7.10 -8.25
N ALA A 62 8.28 -6.73 -8.46
CA ALA A 62 7.96 -5.39 -8.97
C ALA A 62 8.41 -4.29 -7.99
N LEU A 63 8.24 -4.51 -6.68
CA LEU A 63 8.75 -3.60 -5.64
C LEU A 63 10.27 -3.49 -5.68
N ARG A 64 10.97 -4.61 -5.75
CA ARG A 64 12.43 -4.64 -5.85
C ARG A 64 12.91 -3.78 -7.01
N ASN A 65 12.35 -3.99 -8.20
CA ASN A 65 12.71 -3.23 -9.39
C ASN A 65 12.46 -1.72 -9.19
N VAL A 66 11.27 -1.34 -8.74
CA VAL A 66 10.87 0.08 -8.67
C VAL A 66 11.59 0.82 -7.54
N VAL A 67 11.73 0.20 -6.37
CA VAL A 67 12.30 0.85 -5.19
C VAL A 67 13.82 0.80 -5.20
N HIS A 68 14.40 -0.36 -5.54
CA HIS A 68 15.86 -0.56 -5.40
C HIS A 68 16.61 -0.35 -6.70
N ASP A 69 16.14 -0.88 -7.83
CA ASP A 69 16.87 -0.76 -9.10
C ASP A 69 16.62 0.63 -9.74
N LEU A 70 15.36 1.09 -9.77
CA LEU A 70 14.98 2.39 -10.34
C LEU A 70 15.04 3.55 -9.33
N GLN A 71 15.16 3.24 -8.03
CA GLN A 71 15.21 4.22 -6.93
C GLN A 71 14.07 5.24 -6.95
N LEU A 72 12.87 4.82 -7.35
CA LEU A 72 11.71 5.70 -7.42
C LEU A 72 11.07 5.90 -6.04
N PRO A 73 10.58 7.09 -5.71
CA PRO A 73 9.99 7.44 -4.42
C PRO A 73 8.55 6.92 -4.28
N LEU A 74 8.36 5.63 -4.46
CA LEU A 74 7.05 4.97 -4.43
C LEU A 74 6.38 5.10 -3.06
N ARG A 75 5.08 5.37 -3.05
CA ARG A 75 4.25 5.35 -1.85
C ARG A 75 3.17 4.29 -1.96
N LEU A 76 3.07 3.48 -0.92
CA LEU A 76 2.12 2.38 -0.81
C LEU A 76 1.23 2.62 0.41
N PHE A 77 -0.07 2.41 0.25
CA PHE A 77 -1.01 2.25 1.35
C PHE A 77 -1.42 0.78 1.41
N VAL A 78 -1.13 0.13 2.51
CA VAL A 78 -1.31 -1.31 2.66
C VAL A 78 -2.28 -1.59 3.80
N GLY A 79 -3.46 -2.14 3.45
CA GLY A 79 -4.41 -2.67 4.42
C GLY A 79 -3.86 -3.96 5.04
N VAL A 80 -3.73 -3.97 6.35
CA VAL A 80 -3.19 -5.12 7.08
C VAL A 80 -4.33 -5.90 7.71
N ARG A 81 -4.92 -6.79 6.90
CA ARG A 81 -6.02 -7.66 7.31
C ARG A 81 -5.71 -8.42 8.58
N SER A 82 -6.71 -8.54 9.43
CA SER A 82 -6.63 -9.27 10.72
C SER A 82 -5.62 -8.72 11.72
N TRP A 83 -5.04 -7.55 11.50
CA TRP A 83 -4.05 -6.97 12.42
C TRP A 83 -4.63 -6.74 13.82
N LYS A 84 -5.78 -6.05 13.89
CA LYS A 84 -6.42 -5.76 15.19
C LYS A 84 -6.80 -7.04 15.93
N ALA A 85 -7.36 -8.01 15.20
CA ALA A 85 -7.71 -9.30 15.77
C ALA A 85 -6.48 -10.06 16.29
N SER A 86 -5.37 -10.04 15.56
CA SER A 86 -4.12 -10.71 15.96
C SER A 86 -3.48 -10.12 17.22
N ARG A 87 -3.81 -8.88 17.56
CA ARG A 87 -3.36 -8.24 18.81
C ARG A 87 -4.19 -8.63 20.02
N SER A 88 -5.38 -9.17 19.78
CA SER A 88 -6.32 -9.58 20.82
C SER A 88 -6.33 -11.09 21.09
N GLY A 89 -5.75 -11.89 20.19
CA GLY A 89 -5.72 -13.35 20.34
C GLY A 89 -5.26 -14.07 19.07
N PRO A 90 -5.31 -15.39 19.06
CA PRO A 90 -4.94 -16.19 17.90
C PRO A 90 -5.87 -15.92 16.72
N VAL A 91 -5.29 -15.80 15.52
CA VAL A 91 -6.01 -15.67 14.24
C VAL A 91 -5.53 -16.74 13.26
N THR A 92 -6.42 -17.18 12.37
CA THR A 92 -6.06 -18.11 11.30
C THR A 92 -5.27 -17.45 10.17
N ASP A 93 -5.48 -16.14 9.98
CA ASP A 93 -4.74 -15.36 8.99
C ASP A 93 -3.32 -15.09 9.47
N THR A 94 -2.34 -15.59 8.73
CA THR A 94 -0.92 -15.44 9.07
C THR A 94 -0.30 -14.14 8.55
N CYS A 95 -1.02 -13.36 7.75
CA CYS A 95 -0.52 -12.14 7.11
C CYS A 95 0.11 -11.15 8.11
N PRO A 96 -0.52 -10.84 9.27
CA PRO A 96 0.08 -9.92 10.25
C PRO A 96 1.43 -10.38 10.79
N ARG A 97 1.63 -11.70 10.87
CA ARG A 97 2.89 -12.29 11.38
C ARG A 97 4.06 -12.08 10.43
N PHE A 98 3.80 -12.14 9.10
CA PHE A 98 4.84 -12.07 8.09
C PHE A 98 5.09 -10.66 7.55
N LEU A 99 4.19 -9.71 7.81
CA LEU A 99 4.26 -8.38 7.23
C LEU A 99 5.55 -7.64 7.60
N GLN A 100 5.85 -7.51 8.88
CA GLN A 100 7.04 -6.74 9.30
C GLN A 100 8.34 -7.43 8.86
N PRO A 101 8.53 -8.76 9.04
CA PRO A 101 9.69 -9.46 8.47
C PRO A 101 9.85 -9.27 6.96
N TYR A 102 8.74 -9.22 6.21
CA TYR A 102 8.78 -8.97 4.77
C TYR A 102 9.27 -7.55 4.45
N VAL A 103 8.68 -6.55 5.11
CA VAL A 103 9.06 -5.14 4.93
C VAL A 103 10.54 -4.91 5.28
N ASP A 104 10.99 -5.52 6.36
CA ASP A 104 12.40 -5.43 6.83
C ASP A 104 13.36 -6.14 5.86
N ALA A 105 13.03 -7.35 5.39
CA ALA A 105 13.83 -8.09 4.41
C ALA A 105 14.01 -7.33 3.10
N TRP A 106 12.97 -6.62 2.67
CA TRP A 106 13.00 -5.76 1.49
C TRP A 106 13.57 -4.36 1.76
N GLN A 107 14.00 -4.08 2.99
CA GLN A 107 14.55 -2.77 3.40
C GLN A 107 13.61 -1.61 3.05
N LEU A 108 12.31 -1.84 3.18
CA LEU A 108 11.29 -0.83 2.93
C LEU A 108 11.04 -0.03 4.20
N ARG A 109 11.09 1.30 4.11
CA ARG A 109 10.65 2.14 5.20
C ARG A 109 9.13 2.03 5.36
N SER A 110 8.66 1.79 6.57
CA SER A 110 7.24 1.67 6.87
C SER A 110 6.80 2.55 8.03
N ARG A 111 5.52 2.89 8.03
CA ARG A 111 4.86 3.64 9.09
C ARG A 111 3.45 3.12 9.32
N TRP A 112 3.13 2.79 10.57
CA TRP A 112 1.76 2.50 10.96
C TRP A 112 0.93 3.77 11.03
N LEU A 113 -0.26 3.72 10.45
CA LEU A 113 -1.22 4.82 10.47
C LEU A 113 -2.21 4.67 11.63
N THR A 114 -2.63 5.80 12.14
CA THR A 114 -3.79 5.92 13.03
C THR A 114 -5.06 6.22 12.23
N SER A 115 -6.22 6.24 12.89
CA SER A 115 -7.49 6.62 12.26
C SER A 115 -7.63 8.13 12.01
N SER A 116 -6.56 8.90 12.25
CA SER A 116 -6.56 10.35 12.06
C SER A 116 -6.30 10.72 10.60
N ALA A 117 -7.15 11.58 10.04
CA ALA A 117 -6.93 12.17 8.72
C ALA A 117 -5.64 13.02 8.67
N ASP A 118 -5.32 13.70 9.76
CA ASP A 118 -4.11 14.53 9.88
C ASP A 118 -2.84 13.67 9.88
N ASP A 119 -2.89 12.50 10.53
CA ASP A 119 -1.80 11.54 10.52
C ASP A 119 -1.54 11.03 9.09
N PHE A 120 -2.60 10.66 8.38
CA PHE A 120 -2.49 10.24 6.97
C PHE A 120 -1.96 11.38 6.08
N ALA A 121 -2.50 12.59 6.22
CA ALA A 121 -2.04 13.74 5.44
C ALA A 121 -0.56 14.07 5.73
N THR A 122 -0.12 13.90 6.96
CA THR A 122 1.29 14.08 7.36
C THR A 122 2.16 13.00 6.73
N ALA A 123 1.73 11.74 6.81
CA ALA A 123 2.45 10.61 6.23
C ALA A 123 2.63 10.74 4.70
N LEU A 124 1.63 11.27 3.99
CA LEU A 124 1.72 11.51 2.54
C LEU A 124 2.77 12.58 2.15
N ARG A 125 3.17 13.45 3.09
CA ARG A 125 4.22 14.45 2.84
C ARG A 125 5.62 13.92 3.07
N GLU A 126 5.76 12.79 3.73
CA GLU A 126 7.06 12.15 3.92
C GLU A 126 7.67 11.73 2.59
N PRO A 127 9.01 11.80 2.42
CA PRO A 127 9.64 11.34 1.20
C PRO A 127 9.44 9.83 1.01
N GLY A 128 9.23 9.37 -0.24
CA GLY A 128 9.26 7.95 -0.60
C GLY A 128 10.70 7.43 -0.76
N PRO A 129 10.90 6.12 -0.88
CA PRO A 129 9.86 5.09 -0.81
C PRO A 129 9.30 4.93 0.61
N LEU A 130 7.99 4.68 0.72
CA LEU A 130 7.31 4.56 2.02
C LEU A 130 6.10 3.62 1.94
N VAL A 131 6.01 2.70 2.87
CA VAL A 131 4.85 1.82 3.08
C VAL A 131 4.03 2.32 4.26
N LEU A 132 2.83 2.79 3.99
CA LEU A 132 1.86 3.21 4.99
C LEU A 132 1.00 2.01 5.37
N LEU A 133 1.08 1.55 6.61
CA LEU A 133 0.41 0.36 7.12
C LEU A 133 -0.88 0.75 7.82
N TRP A 134 -2.01 0.27 7.29
CA TRP A 134 -3.34 0.52 7.86
C TRP A 134 -3.84 -0.71 8.62
N PRO A 135 -4.06 -0.62 9.94
CA PRO A 135 -4.53 -1.75 10.75
C PRO A 135 -6.02 -2.03 10.50
N GLU A 136 -6.35 -3.21 9.99
CA GLU A 136 -7.71 -3.73 9.78
C GLU A 136 -8.12 -4.74 10.84
#